data_a488e7ffb990075b4ebbee9450c368d6
#
_entry.id   a488e7ffb990075b4ebbee9450c368d6
#
_cell.length_a   1.000
_cell.length_b   1.000
_cell.length_c   1.000
_cell.angle_alpha   90.00
_cell.angle_beta   90.00
_cell.angle_gamma   90.00
#
_symmetry.space_group_name_H-M   'P 1'
#
loop_
_entity.id
_entity.type
_entity.pdbx_description
1 polymer ?
#
loop_
_entity_poly.entity_id
_entity_poly.type
_entity_poly.pdbx_seq_one_letter_code
_entity_poly.pdbx_strand_id
1 'polypeptide(L)'
;MQSVPVYLSEMAPAKYRGALNIMFQLAITFGILCANLINYGTGRLSPWGWRLSLGLAAVPAIIMTLGSALLPDTPNSMIERGEREKGKLMLQKIRGIQDVSMEYDDIVQASETAKLVEHPWRNILKRRYRPHLVMAVMIPLFQQLTGINAIMFYAPVLFQTIGFTNDAALYSAVITGGVNVLATFVSIAVVDKLGRRTLFLEGGAQMFVSQIIVGAILGSRFGAQGTGSIDRASALAVVVVICAYVAAFAWSWGPLG
;
A
#
# COMPACT_ATOMS: atom_id res chain seq x y z
N MET A 1 -0.44 3.10 -10.56
CA MET A 1 -1.08 2.43 -9.41
C MET A 1 -2.27 3.19 -8.81
N GLN A 2 -2.52 4.45 -9.19
CA GLN A 2 -3.64 5.25 -8.65
C GLN A 2 -5.02 4.93 -9.25
N SER A 3 -5.09 4.25 -10.38
CA SER A 3 -6.37 3.93 -11.05
C SER A 3 -7.28 3.01 -10.22
N VAL A 4 -6.71 2.07 -9.48
CA VAL A 4 -7.51 1.13 -8.66
C VAL A 4 -8.16 1.83 -7.46
N PRO A 5 -7.45 2.63 -6.62
CA PRO A 5 -8.09 3.41 -5.57
C PRO A 5 -9.17 4.37 -6.08
N VAL A 6 -8.93 5.03 -7.23
CA VAL A 6 -9.93 5.93 -7.84
C VAL A 6 -11.17 5.12 -8.24
N TYR A 7 -11.00 4.01 -8.98
CA TYR A 7 -12.10 3.14 -9.36
C TYR A 7 -12.90 2.66 -8.13
N LEU A 8 -12.21 2.18 -7.09
CA LEU A 8 -12.87 1.75 -5.85
C LEU A 8 -13.62 2.88 -5.16
N SER A 9 -13.06 4.10 -5.14
CA SER A 9 -13.70 5.25 -4.51
C SER A 9 -14.96 5.73 -5.23
N GLU A 10 -15.01 5.58 -6.57
CA GLU A 10 -16.16 5.95 -7.39
C GLU A 10 -17.27 4.90 -7.37
N MET A 11 -16.90 3.62 -7.33
CA MET A 11 -17.85 2.50 -7.29
C MET A 11 -18.44 2.29 -5.88
N ALA A 12 -17.69 2.66 -4.83
CA ALA A 12 -18.07 2.41 -3.44
C ALA A 12 -19.24 3.27 -2.97
N PRO A 13 -20.19 2.69 -2.19
CA PRO A 13 -21.13 3.49 -1.40
C PRO A 13 -20.37 4.38 -0.41
N ALA A 14 -20.90 5.59 -0.14
CA ALA A 14 -20.24 6.58 0.73
C ALA A 14 -19.83 6.00 2.11
N LYS A 15 -20.68 5.12 2.68
CA LYS A 15 -20.44 4.45 3.97
C LYS A 15 -19.20 3.55 4.00
N TYR A 16 -18.86 2.90 2.88
CA TYR A 16 -17.77 1.90 2.81
C TYR A 16 -16.56 2.37 2.00
N ARG A 17 -16.58 3.62 1.52
CA ARG A 17 -15.52 4.17 0.64
C ARG A 17 -14.12 4.09 1.29
N GLY A 18 -14.01 4.42 2.59
CA GLY A 18 -12.75 4.33 3.33
C GLY A 18 -12.26 2.89 3.45
N ALA A 19 -13.12 1.97 3.85
CA ALA A 19 -12.78 0.55 4.00
C ALA A 19 -12.34 -0.07 2.67
N LEU A 20 -13.03 0.23 1.55
CA LEU A 20 -12.68 -0.29 0.24
C LEU A 20 -11.32 0.25 -0.27
N ASN A 21 -10.98 1.51 0.03
CA ASN A 21 -9.65 2.02 -0.28
C ASN A 21 -8.55 1.32 0.52
N ILE A 22 -8.80 0.98 1.79
CA ILE A 22 -7.83 0.22 2.60
C ILE A 22 -7.72 -1.23 2.10
N MET A 23 -8.78 -1.82 1.55
CA MET A 23 -8.70 -3.15 0.91
C MET A 23 -7.71 -3.21 -0.24
N PHE A 24 -7.48 -2.11 -0.96
CA PHE A 24 -6.41 -2.03 -1.96
C PHE A 24 -5.04 -2.28 -1.32
N GLN A 25 -4.76 -1.63 -0.19
CA GLN A 25 -3.52 -1.87 0.55
C GLN A 25 -3.44 -3.30 1.09
N LEU A 26 -4.55 -3.85 1.58
CA LEU A 26 -4.61 -5.25 2.02
C LEU A 26 -4.26 -6.22 0.88
N ALA A 27 -4.77 -5.98 -0.32
CA ALA A 27 -4.44 -6.79 -1.49
C ALA A 27 -2.93 -6.74 -1.84
N ILE A 28 -2.30 -5.55 -1.70
CA ILE A 28 -0.85 -5.40 -1.90
C ILE A 28 -0.09 -6.21 -0.86
N THR A 29 -0.41 -6.09 0.43
CA THR A 29 0.29 -6.80 1.51
C THR A 29 0.11 -8.30 1.40
N PHE A 30 -1.07 -8.76 1.02
CA PHE A 30 -1.34 -10.17 0.75
C PHE A 30 -0.54 -10.68 -0.46
N GLY A 31 -0.43 -9.89 -1.53
CA GLY A 31 0.41 -10.20 -2.68
C GLY A 31 1.89 -10.35 -2.30
N ILE A 32 2.41 -9.46 -1.45
CA ILE A 32 3.78 -9.55 -0.93
C ILE A 32 3.97 -10.83 -0.12
N LEU A 33 3.02 -11.18 0.75
CA LEU A 33 3.09 -12.43 1.52
C LEU A 33 3.10 -13.66 0.62
N CYS A 34 2.21 -13.70 -0.38
CA CYS A 34 2.19 -14.79 -1.37
C CYS A 34 3.51 -14.89 -2.14
N ALA A 35 4.08 -13.77 -2.57
CA ALA A 35 5.37 -13.75 -3.26
C ALA A 35 6.50 -14.28 -2.38
N ASN A 36 6.53 -13.91 -1.10
CA ASN A 36 7.52 -14.41 -0.14
C ASN A 36 7.37 -15.92 0.11
N LEU A 37 6.13 -16.43 0.21
CA LEU A 37 5.85 -17.87 0.33
C LEU A 37 6.29 -18.64 -0.91
N ILE A 38 6.02 -18.11 -2.11
CA ILE A 38 6.46 -18.71 -3.38
C ILE A 38 8.00 -18.72 -3.42
N ASN A 39 8.66 -17.62 -3.08
CA ASN A 39 10.12 -17.54 -3.05
C ASN A 39 10.74 -18.51 -2.04
N TYR A 40 10.12 -18.68 -0.87
CA TYR A 40 10.55 -19.66 0.13
C TYR A 40 10.42 -21.10 -0.40
N GLY A 41 9.29 -21.43 -1.05
CA GLY A 41 9.07 -22.76 -1.64
C GLY A 41 9.99 -23.04 -2.82
N THR A 42 10.12 -22.10 -3.73
CA THR A 42 10.93 -22.25 -4.96
C THR A 42 12.43 -22.14 -4.69
N GLY A 43 12.86 -21.47 -3.62
CA GLY A 43 14.25 -21.37 -3.22
C GLY A 43 14.92 -22.73 -2.94
N ARG A 44 14.11 -23.76 -2.63
CA ARG A 44 14.56 -25.15 -2.44
C ARG A 44 14.72 -25.93 -3.74
N LEU A 45 14.23 -25.40 -4.86
CA LEU A 45 14.25 -26.06 -6.18
C LEU A 45 15.45 -25.58 -7.00
N SER A 46 16.63 -26.15 -6.75
CA SER A 46 17.82 -25.85 -7.56
C SER A 46 17.86 -26.77 -8.80
N PRO A 47 18.22 -26.27 -10.01
CA PRO A 47 18.55 -24.89 -10.42
C PRO A 47 17.37 -24.07 -10.98
N TRP A 48 16.16 -24.60 -11.05
CA TRP A 48 15.01 -24.02 -11.74
C TRP A 48 14.15 -23.06 -10.90
N GLY A 49 14.34 -23.03 -9.59
CA GLY A 49 13.48 -22.31 -8.63
C GLY A 49 13.25 -20.84 -8.98
N TRP A 50 14.28 -20.10 -9.36
CA TRP A 50 14.16 -18.68 -9.71
C TRP A 50 13.31 -18.44 -10.98
N ARG A 51 13.39 -19.34 -11.98
CA ARG A 51 12.55 -19.24 -13.18
C ARG A 51 11.09 -19.46 -12.85
N LEU A 52 10.80 -20.42 -11.97
CA LEU A 52 9.45 -20.69 -11.53
C LEU A 52 8.88 -19.52 -10.71
N SER A 53 9.69 -18.96 -9.80
CA SER A 53 9.29 -17.80 -9.00
C SER A 53 8.92 -16.60 -9.87
N LEU A 54 9.75 -16.25 -10.85
CA LEU A 54 9.47 -15.16 -11.79
C LEU A 54 8.31 -15.48 -12.73
N GLY A 55 8.23 -16.73 -13.21
CA GLY A 55 7.17 -17.17 -14.13
C GLY A 55 5.77 -17.15 -13.48
N LEU A 56 5.67 -17.47 -12.20
CA LEU A 56 4.40 -17.42 -11.46
C LEU A 56 3.81 -16.01 -11.35
N ALA A 57 4.62 -14.95 -11.49
CA ALA A 57 4.12 -13.58 -11.54
C ALA A 57 3.20 -13.31 -12.77
N ALA A 58 3.28 -14.14 -13.81
CA ALA A 58 2.38 -14.07 -14.95
C ALA A 58 0.93 -14.44 -14.59
N VAL A 59 0.69 -15.27 -13.57
CA VAL A 59 -0.65 -15.70 -13.17
C VAL A 59 -1.51 -14.52 -12.71
N PRO A 60 -1.12 -13.74 -11.70
CA PRO A 60 -1.90 -12.56 -11.31
C PRO A 60 -1.98 -11.51 -12.43
N ALA A 61 -0.94 -11.37 -13.27
CA ALA A 61 -0.99 -10.45 -14.41
C ALA A 61 -2.07 -10.84 -15.42
N ILE A 62 -2.19 -12.12 -15.77
CA ILE A 62 -3.24 -12.64 -16.66
C ILE A 62 -4.62 -12.43 -16.04
N ILE A 63 -4.79 -12.77 -14.76
CA ILE A 63 -6.06 -12.57 -14.05
C ILE A 63 -6.46 -11.09 -14.06
N MET A 64 -5.52 -10.17 -13.78
CA MET A 64 -5.78 -8.73 -13.82
C MET A 64 -6.16 -8.26 -15.23
N THR A 65 -5.47 -8.71 -16.27
CA THR A 65 -5.75 -8.33 -17.66
C THR A 65 -7.14 -8.80 -18.09
N LEU A 66 -7.48 -10.05 -17.81
CA LEU A 66 -8.80 -10.59 -18.13
C LEU A 66 -9.89 -9.91 -17.28
N GLY A 67 -9.63 -9.71 -15.99
CA GLY A 67 -10.55 -9.00 -15.09
C GLY A 67 -10.82 -7.57 -15.53
N SER A 68 -9.78 -6.82 -15.92
CA SER A 68 -9.94 -5.43 -16.37
C SER A 68 -10.73 -5.31 -17.67
N ALA A 69 -10.64 -6.31 -18.57
CA ALA A 69 -11.43 -6.35 -19.80
C ALA A 69 -12.93 -6.61 -19.54
N LEU A 70 -13.28 -7.21 -18.40
CA LEU A 70 -14.66 -7.52 -18.01
C LEU A 70 -15.28 -6.44 -17.10
N LEU A 71 -14.46 -5.55 -16.51
CA LEU A 71 -14.95 -4.51 -15.62
C LEU A 71 -15.61 -3.38 -16.43
N PRO A 72 -16.81 -2.94 -16.02
CA PRO A 72 -17.46 -1.79 -16.63
C PRO A 72 -16.78 -0.48 -16.25
N ASP A 73 -16.93 0.53 -17.10
CA ASP A 73 -16.51 1.90 -16.77
C ASP A 73 -17.30 2.45 -15.55
N THR A 74 -16.69 3.38 -14.83
CA THR A 74 -17.36 4.03 -13.69
C THR A 74 -18.46 4.98 -14.14
N PRO A 75 -19.52 5.18 -13.32
CA PRO A 75 -20.57 6.12 -13.63
C PRO A 75 -20.04 7.55 -13.90
N ASN A 76 -19.06 7.99 -13.11
CA ASN A 76 -18.42 9.30 -13.27
C ASN A 76 -17.78 9.44 -14.65
N SER A 77 -16.97 8.44 -15.07
CA SER A 77 -16.32 8.43 -16.36
C SER A 77 -17.31 8.44 -17.54
N MET A 78 -18.41 7.68 -17.42
CA MET A 78 -19.46 7.65 -18.45
C MET A 78 -20.14 9.00 -18.59
N ILE A 79 -20.47 9.67 -17.46
CA ILE A 79 -21.12 10.98 -17.45
C ILE A 79 -20.18 12.06 -18.02
N GLU A 80 -18.90 12.04 -17.68
CA GLU A 80 -17.88 12.96 -18.22
C GLU A 80 -17.72 12.85 -19.73
N ARG A 81 -17.81 11.62 -20.26
CA ARG A 81 -17.76 11.34 -21.71
C ARG A 81 -19.07 11.69 -22.44
N GLY A 82 -20.13 12.11 -21.71
CA GLY A 82 -21.43 12.48 -22.28
C GLY A 82 -22.44 11.35 -22.36
N GLU A 83 -22.11 10.13 -21.92
CA GLU A 83 -23.02 8.98 -21.92
C GLU A 83 -23.91 8.96 -20.66
N ARG A 84 -24.71 10.02 -20.47
CA ARG A 84 -25.49 10.29 -19.26
C ARG A 84 -26.45 9.16 -18.90
N GLU A 85 -27.17 8.61 -19.88
CA GLU A 85 -28.14 7.52 -19.67
C GLU A 85 -27.46 6.23 -19.19
N LYS A 86 -26.33 5.87 -19.83
CA LYS A 86 -25.57 4.68 -19.42
C LYS A 86 -24.99 4.85 -18.01
N GLY A 87 -24.49 6.06 -17.69
CA GLY A 87 -24.00 6.39 -16.35
C GLY A 87 -25.09 6.25 -15.28
N LYS A 88 -26.32 6.71 -15.56
CA LYS A 88 -27.46 6.56 -14.67
C LYS A 88 -27.84 5.10 -14.45
N LEU A 89 -27.93 4.32 -15.51
CA LEU A 89 -28.23 2.87 -15.43
C LEU A 89 -27.16 2.12 -14.65
N MET A 90 -25.89 2.46 -14.86
CA MET A 90 -24.77 1.87 -14.13
C MET A 90 -24.86 2.22 -12.64
N LEU A 91 -25.15 3.47 -12.30
CA LEU A 91 -25.32 3.91 -10.92
C LEU A 91 -26.46 3.15 -10.23
N GLN A 92 -27.62 2.99 -10.88
CA GLN A 92 -28.74 2.18 -10.39
C GLN A 92 -28.32 0.72 -10.15
N LYS A 93 -27.55 0.13 -11.08
CA LYS A 93 -27.06 -1.25 -10.95
C LYS A 93 -26.12 -1.43 -9.77
N ILE A 94 -25.21 -0.46 -9.53
CA ILE A 94 -24.25 -0.51 -8.43
C ILE A 94 -24.93 -0.31 -7.08
N ARG A 95 -25.87 0.62 -6.99
CA ARG A 95 -26.59 0.94 -5.74
C ARG A 95 -27.71 -0.06 -5.43
N GLY A 96 -28.20 -0.78 -6.43
CA GLY A 96 -29.33 -1.72 -6.29
C GLY A 96 -30.67 -1.04 -5.99
N ILE A 97 -30.79 0.28 -6.25
CA ILE A 97 -32.00 1.08 -6.06
C ILE A 97 -32.33 1.81 -7.36
N GLN A 98 -33.63 2.01 -7.59
CA GLN A 98 -34.09 2.69 -8.81
C GLN A 98 -33.96 4.22 -8.72
N ASP A 99 -34.15 4.79 -7.54
CA ASP A 99 -34.04 6.23 -7.33
C ASP A 99 -32.63 6.60 -6.89
N VAL A 100 -31.83 7.04 -7.86
CA VAL A 100 -30.48 7.56 -7.70
C VAL A 100 -30.37 9.02 -8.14
N SER A 101 -31.51 9.72 -8.22
CA SER A 101 -31.57 11.08 -8.79
C SER A 101 -30.64 12.07 -8.10
N MET A 102 -30.62 12.09 -6.77
CA MET A 102 -29.74 12.99 -6.01
C MET A 102 -28.26 12.75 -6.31
N GLU A 103 -27.80 11.49 -6.23
CA GLU A 103 -26.38 11.16 -6.48
C GLU A 103 -26.02 11.40 -7.95
N TYR A 104 -26.93 11.12 -8.87
CA TYR A 104 -26.74 11.36 -10.29
C TYR A 104 -26.62 12.88 -10.60
N ASP A 105 -27.50 13.71 -10.03
CA ASP A 105 -27.47 15.16 -10.24
C ASP A 105 -26.17 15.76 -9.65
N ASP A 106 -25.72 15.30 -8.49
CA ASP A 106 -24.44 15.70 -7.90
C ASP A 106 -23.25 15.39 -8.83
N ILE A 107 -23.22 14.21 -9.45
CA ILE A 107 -22.17 13.80 -10.36
C ILE A 107 -22.22 14.67 -11.65
N VAL A 108 -23.40 14.91 -12.20
CA VAL A 108 -23.57 15.76 -13.38
C VAL A 108 -23.13 17.19 -13.10
N GLN A 109 -23.54 17.76 -11.96
CA GLN A 109 -23.15 19.12 -11.56
C GLN A 109 -21.63 19.21 -11.35
N ALA A 110 -21.03 18.21 -10.71
CA ALA A 110 -19.57 18.13 -10.53
C ALA A 110 -18.83 18.08 -11.89
N SER A 111 -19.33 17.26 -12.84
CA SER A 111 -18.78 17.17 -14.20
C SER A 111 -18.90 18.48 -14.97
N GLU A 112 -20.06 19.15 -14.91
CA GLU A 112 -20.26 20.46 -15.56
C GLU A 112 -19.35 21.52 -14.95
N THR A 113 -19.21 21.56 -13.63
CA THR A 113 -18.30 22.48 -12.94
C THR A 113 -16.83 22.21 -13.34
N ALA A 114 -16.44 20.94 -13.47
CA ALA A 114 -15.09 20.56 -13.89
C ALA A 114 -14.79 21.04 -15.33
N LYS A 115 -15.76 20.98 -16.24
CA LYS A 115 -15.63 21.45 -17.62
C LYS A 115 -15.44 22.96 -17.74
N LEU A 116 -15.91 23.74 -16.76
CA LEU A 116 -15.74 25.21 -16.72
C LEU A 116 -14.32 25.63 -16.32
N VAL A 117 -13.46 24.67 -15.88
CA VAL A 117 -12.10 24.95 -15.46
C VAL A 117 -11.17 25.03 -16.68
N GLU A 118 -10.92 26.25 -17.19
CA GLU A 118 -10.11 26.46 -18.39
C GLU A 118 -8.62 26.06 -18.25
N HIS A 119 -8.02 26.22 -17.05
CA HIS A 119 -6.60 26.00 -16.82
C HIS A 119 -6.34 25.17 -15.54
N PRO A 120 -6.62 23.85 -15.52
CA PRO A 120 -6.54 23.02 -14.30
C PRO A 120 -5.14 23.04 -13.69
N TRP A 121 -4.07 22.90 -14.48
CA TRP A 121 -2.69 22.88 -14.01
C TRP A 121 -2.25 24.21 -13.37
N ARG A 122 -2.65 25.34 -13.94
CA ARG A 122 -2.34 26.66 -13.38
C ARG A 122 -3.16 26.93 -12.11
N ASN A 123 -4.37 26.40 -12.04
CA ASN A 123 -5.25 26.56 -10.89
C ASN A 123 -4.73 25.85 -9.65
N ILE A 124 -4.08 24.67 -9.80
CA ILE A 124 -3.47 23.91 -8.69
C ILE A 124 -2.38 24.74 -7.97
N LEU A 125 -1.66 25.61 -8.71
CA LEU A 125 -0.64 26.48 -8.14
C LEU A 125 -1.19 27.69 -7.39
N LYS A 126 -2.50 27.99 -7.50
CA LYS A 126 -3.12 29.10 -6.76
C LYS A 126 -3.08 28.86 -5.25
N ARG A 127 -2.96 29.93 -4.47
CA ARG A 127 -2.82 29.89 -3.00
C ARG A 127 -3.89 29.03 -2.31
N ARG A 128 -5.11 28.98 -2.84
CA ARG A 128 -6.22 28.20 -2.32
C ARG A 128 -5.98 26.67 -2.38
N TYR A 129 -5.31 26.19 -3.43
CA TYR A 129 -5.07 24.75 -3.68
C TYR A 129 -3.67 24.28 -3.30
N ARG A 130 -2.77 25.20 -2.98
CA ARG A 130 -1.39 24.86 -2.53
C ARG A 130 -1.32 23.86 -1.38
N PRO A 131 -2.15 23.94 -0.33
CA PRO A 131 -2.08 22.95 0.76
C PRO A 131 -2.34 21.52 0.28
N HIS A 132 -3.28 21.34 -0.66
CA HIS A 132 -3.57 20.03 -1.24
C HIS A 132 -2.41 19.52 -2.10
N LEU A 133 -1.82 20.41 -2.93
CA LEU A 133 -0.64 20.09 -3.73
C LEU A 133 0.55 19.70 -2.84
N VAL A 134 0.81 20.47 -1.79
CA VAL A 134 1.90 20.18 -0.85
C VAL A 134 1.67 18.82 -0.18
N MET A 135 0.48 18.53 0.30
CA MET A 135 0.18 17.23 0.89
C MET A 135 0.32 16.08 -0.13
N ALA A 136 -0.17 16.27 -1.36
CA ALA A 136 -0.08 15.25 -2.41
C ALA A 136 1.36 14.92 -2.81
N VAL A 137 2.30 15.87 -2.66
CA VAL A 137 3.72 15.66 -2.96
C VAL A 137 4.48 15.19 -1.72
N MET A 138 4.24 15.82 -0.57
CA MET A 138 5.04 15.55 0.63
C MET A 138 4.72 14.23 1.30
N ILE A 139 3.46 13.78 1.28
CA ILE A 139 3.11 12.49 1.88
C ILE A 139 3.81 11.32 1.17
N PRO A 140 3.73 11.15 -0.17
CA PRO A 140 4.48 10.09 -0.86
C PRO A 140 6.00 10.28 -0.75
N LEU A 141 6.50 11.52 -0.75
CA LEU A 141 7.92 11.79 -0.56
C LEU A 141 8.41 11.27 0.81
N PHE A 142 7.74 11.67 1.88
CA PHE A 142 8.11 11.19 3.22
C PHE A 142 7.90 9.68 3.36
N GLN A 143 6.86 9.11 2.77
CA GLN A 143 6.65 7.66 2.75
C GLN A 143 7.84 6.92 2.13
N GLN A 144 8.41 7.42 1.03
CA GLN A 144 9.61 6.82 0.44
C GLN A 144 10.85 7.05 1.31
N LEU A 145 10.98 8.21 1.93
CA LEU A 145 12.11 8.55 2.81
C LEU A 145 12.11 7.77 4.14
N THR A 146 11.00 7.13 4.52
CA THR A 146 10.99 6.21 5.68
C THR A 146 11.90 4.99 5.47
N GLY A 147 12.28 4.68 4.22
CA GLY A 147 13.12 3.53 3.92
C GLY A 147 12.38 2.18 3.93
N ILE A 148 11.05 2.17 3.95
CA ILE A 148 10.24 0.94 3.99
C ILE A 148 10.59 -0.01 2.84
N ASN A 149 10.75 0.53 1.62
CA ASN A 149 11.08 -0.27 0.46
C ASN A 149 12.46 -0.93 0.60
N ALA A 150 13.46 -0.20 1.15
CA ALA A 150 14.76 -0.78 1.42
C ALA A 150 14.64 -1.95 2.41
N ILE A 151 13.91 -1.78 3.50
CA ILE A 151 13.71 -2.84 4.49
C ILE A 151 12.96 -4.03 3.89
N MET A 152 11.87 -3.80 3.17
CA MET A 152 11.04 -4.87 2.60
C MET A 152 11.77 -5.69 1.53
N PHE A 153 12.52 -5.03 0.64
CA PHE A 153 13.22 -5.73 -0.45
C PHE A 153 14.54 -6.35 -0.01
N TYR A 154 15.25 -5.71 0.92
CA TYR A 154 16.55 -6.18 1.39
C TYR A 154 16.48 -6.96 2.71
N ALA A 155 15.29 -7.21 3.26
CA ALA A 155 15.14 -8.00 4.48
C ALA A 155 15.88 -9.35 4.42
N PRO A 156 15.76 -10.18 3.37
CA PRO A 156 16.50 -11.45 3.31
C PRO A 156 18.03 -11.24 3.33
N VAL A 157 18.52 -10.23 2.62
CA VAL A 157 19.95 -9.91 2.58
C VAL A 157 20.42 -9.39 3.94
N LEU A 158 19.63 -8.53 4.59
CA LEU A 158 19.92 -8.02 5.92
C LEU A 158 20.02 -9.17 6.94
N PHE A 159 19.10 -10.12 6.90
CA PHE A 159 19.13 -11.28 7.78
C PHE A 159 20.34 -12.20 7.51
N GLN A 160 20.74 -12.38 6.26
CA GLN A 160 21.97 -13.09 5.92
C GLN A 160 23.23 -12.38 6.47
N THR A 161 23.30 -11.06 6.34
CA THR A 161 24.40 -10.25 6.86
C THR A 161 24.54 -10.35 8.39
N ILE A 162 23.42 -10.55 9.08
CA ILE A 162 23.36 -10.76 10.54
C ILE A 162 23.73 -12.20 10.95
N GLY A 163 24.00 -13.09 9.96
CA GLY A 163 24.47 -14.45 10.21
C GLY A 163 23.37 -15.53 10.16
N PHE A 164 22.18 -15.22 9.63
CA PHE A 164 21.19 -16.25 9.35
C PHE A 164 21.54 -17.03 8.09
N THR A 165 21.20 -18.32 8.07
CA THR A 165 21.25 -19.14 6.85
C THR A 165 20.25 -18.63 5.80
N ASN A 166 20.46 -19.00 4.53
CA ASN A 166 19.54 -18.61 3.45
C ASN A 166 18.08 -18.99 3.74
N ASP A 167 17.85 -20.18 4.26
CA ASP A 167 16.51 -20.64 4.62
C ASP A 167 15.89 -19.81 5.76
N ALA A 168 16.68 -19.47 6.77
CA ALA A 168 16.24 -18.64 7.87
C ALA A 168 15.95 -17.20 7.44
N ALA A 169 16.71 -16.66 6.49
CA ALA A 169 16.48 -15.34 5.92
C ALA A 169 15.16 -15.27 5.12
N LEU A 170 14.90 -16.28 4.29
CA LEU A 170 13.64 -16.40 3.55
C LEU A 170 12.45 -16.58 4.50
N TYR A 171 12.60 -17.39 5.54
CA TYR A 171 11.58 -17.59 6.55
C TYR A 171 11.25 -16.29 7.31
N SER A 172 12.28 -15.50 7.65
CA SER A 172 12.09 -14.18 8.28
C SER A 172 11.34 -13.20 7.36
N ALA A 173 11.55 -13.25 6.04
CA ALA A 173 10.78 -12.45 5.08
C ALA A 173 9.30 -12.87 5.05
N VAL A 174 8.98 -14.15 5.22
CA VAL A 174 7.60 -14.63 5.36
C VAL A 174 6.97 -14.11 6.65
N ILE A 175 7.71 -14.11 7.76
CA ILE A 175 7.23 -13.59 9.05
C ILE A 175 6.92 -12.09 8.91
N THR A 176 7.84 -11.29 8.37
CA THR A 176 7.60 -9.85 8.18
C THR A 176 6.42 -9.58 7.25
N GLY A 177 6.24 -10.37 6.19
CA GLY A 177 5.07 -10.33 5.33
C GLY A 177 3.77 -10.65 6.06
N GLY A 178 3.79 -11.66 6.93
CA GLY A 178 2.65 -12.01 7.79
C GLY A 178 2.28 -10.90 8.78
N VAL A 179 3.28 -10.32 9.44
CA VAL A 179 3.10 -9.15 10.33
C VAL A 179 2.48 -7.98 9.56
N ASN A 180 2.94 -7.72 8.34
CA ASN A 180 2.41 -6.66 7.50
C ASN A 180 0.91 -6.85 7.20
N VAL A 181 0.49 -8.06 6.82
CA VAL A 181 -0.92 -8.39 6.58
C VAL A 181 -1.75 -8.22 7.85
N LEU A 182 -1.31 -8.79 8.99
CA LEU A 182 -2.04 -8.68 10.26
C LEU A 182 -2.16 -7.22 10.72
N ALA A 183 -1.11 -6.43 10.61
CA ALA A 183 -1.13 -5.02 10.96
C ALA A 183 -2.05 -4.19 10.04
N THR A 184 -2.19 -4.57 8.77
CA THR A 184 -3.15 -3.93 7.86
C THR A 184 -4.61 -4.18 8.29
N PHE A 185 -4.94 -5.36 8.80
CA PHE A 185 -6.27 -5.59 9.39
C PHE A 185 -6.52 -4.70 10.62
N VAL A 186 -5.51 -4.48 11.44
CA VAL A 186 -5.61 -3.53 12.56
C VAL A 186 -5.92 -2.12 12.05
N SER A 187 -5.27 -1.68 10.97
CA SER A 187 -5.57 -0.39 10.32
C SER A 187 -7.04 -0.26 9.94
N ILE A 188 -7.61 -1.27 9.29
CA ILE A 188 -9.03 -1.26 8.88
C ILE A 188 -9.95 -1.05 10.09
N ALA A 189 -9.65 -1.69 11.22
CA ALA A 189 -10.48 -1.61 12.42
C ALA A 189 -10.33 -0.29 13.20
N VAL A 190 -9.17 0.37 13.07
CA VAL A 190 -8.76 1.46 13.97
C VAL A 190 -8.82 2.83 13.28
N VAL A 191 -8.69 2.90 11.95
CA VAL A 191 -8.60 4.17 11.20
C VAL A 191 -9.81 5.08 11.42
N ASP A 192 -11.02 4.50 11.45
CA ASP A 192 -12.26 5.26 11.61
C ASP A 192 -12.46 5.76 13.06
N LYS A 193 -11.82 5.11 14.04
CA LYS A 193 -11.93 5.46 15.47
C LYS A 193 -10.90 6.50 15.91
N LEU A 194 -9.63 6.30 15.56
CA LEU A 194 -8.53 7.18 16.01
C LEU A 194 -8.28 8.36 15.07
N GLY A 195 -8.74 8.25 13.83
CA GLY A 195 -8.52 9.25 12.81
C GLY A 195 -7.12 9.17 12.16
N ARG A 196 -7.05 9.64 10.91
CA ARG A 196 -5.84 9.52 10.07
C ARG A 196 -4.62 10.24 10.65
N ARG A 197 -4.81 11.46 11.22
CA ARG A 197 -3.71 12.26 11.76
C ARG A 197 -3.00 11.57 12.93
N THR A 198 -3.77 10.98 13.85
CA THR A 198 -3.23 10.28 15.02
C THR A 198 -2.40 9.08 14.59
N LEU A 199 -2.92 8.29 13.64
CA LEU A 199 -2.21 7.13 13.11
C LEU A 199 -0.91 7.51 12.37
N PHE A 200 -0.90 8.60 11.60
CA PHE A 200 0.33 9.08 10.96
C PHE A 200 1.41 9.47 11.98
N LEU A 201 1.03 10.19 13.04
CA LEU A 201 1.98 10.64 14.07
C LEU A 201 2.50 9.47 14.90
N GLU A 202 1.61 8.58 15.34
CA GLU A 202 1.98 7.40 16.14
C GLU A 202 2.87 6.46 15.33
N GLY A 203 2.44 6.07 14.12
CA GLY A 203 3.24 5.18 13.29
C GLY A 203 4.57 5.81 12.86
N GLY A 204 4.59 7.12 12.56
CA GLY A 204 5.83 7.84 12.28
C GLY A 204 6.80 7.83 13.46
N ALA A 205 6.32 8.11 14.67
CA ALA A 205 7.14 8.06 15.89
C ALA A 205 7.68 6.65 16.15
N GLN A 206 6.84 5.62 16.04
CA GLN A 206 7.27 4.24 16.23
C GLN A 206 8.30 3.80 15.17
N MET A 207 8.09 4.15 13.90
CA MET A 207 9.08 3.86 12.84
C MET A 207 10.41 4.55 13.12
N PHE A 208 10.40 5.82 13.54
CA PHE A 208 11.60 6.58 13.88
C PHE A 208 12.38 5.94 15.02
N VAL A 209 11.70 5.60 16.12
CA VAL A 209 12.34 4.91 17.26
C VAL A 209 12.90 3.55 16.85
N SER A 210 12.16 2.77 16.06
CA SER A 210 12.61 1.47 15.55
C SER A 210 13.89 1.60 14.72
N GLN A 211 13.98 2.59 13.84
CA GLN A 211 15.18 2.83 13.03
C GLN A 211 16.40 3.22 13.88
N ILE A 212 16.21 4.05 14.91
CA ILE A 212 17.30 4.39 15.83
C ILE A 212 17.80 3.14 16.54
N ILE A 213 16.90 2.29 17.04
CA ILE A 213 17.28 1.06 17.75
C ILE A 213 18.06 0.11 16.82
N VAL A 214 17.55 -0.12 15.59
CA VAL A 214 18.24 -0.96 14.61
C VAL A 214 19.64 -0.37 14.29
N GLY A 215 19.71 0.93 14.02
CA GLY A 215 20.97 1.62 13.73
C GLY A 215 21.96 1.54 14.88
N ALA A 216 21.49 1.70 16.14
CA ALA A 216 22.35 1.58 17.32
C ALA A 216 22.88 0.15 17.53
N ILE A 217 22.03 -0.88 17.37
CA ILE A 217 22.45 -2.29 17.48
C ILE A 217 23.47 -2.62 16.39
N LEU A 218 23.19 -2.29 15.13
CA LEU A 218 24.08 -2.58 14.03
C LEU A 218 25.39 -1.77 14.15
N GLY A 219 25.33 -0.49 14.46
CA GLY A 219 26.49 0.36 14.63
C GLY A 219 27.40 -0.07 15.78
N SER A 220 26.84 -0.54 16.91
CA SER A 220 27.60 -1.03 18.05
C SER A 220 28.30 -2.36 17.79
N ARG A 221 27.77 -3.20 16.89
CA ARG A 221 28.28 -4.56 16.63
C ARG A 221 29.18 -4.65 15.40
N PHE A 222 28.87 -3.90 14.34
CA PHE A 222 29.68 -3.91 13.12
C PHE A 222 30.81 -2.85 13.14
N GLY A 223 30.74 -1.83 14.00
CA GLY A 223 31.68 -0.73 14.02
C GLY A 223 31.74 0.05 12.69
N ALA A 224 32.67 0.97 12.56
CA ALA A 224 32.84 1.79 11.36
C ALA A 224 33.34 1.01 10.13
N GLN A 225 33.89 -0.18 10.30
CA GLN A 225 34.50 -0.98 9.23
C GLN A 225 33.60 -2.11 8.70
N GLY A 226 32.41 -2.31 9.27
CA GLY A 226 31.45 -3.33 8.80
C GLY A 226 31.90 -4.79 9.03
N THR A 227 32.96 -5.03 9.81
CA THR A 227 33.55 -6.35 10.08
C THR A 227 33.25 -6.79 11.51
N GLY A 228 32.02 -7.12 11.80
CA GLY A 228 31.60 -7.61 13.13
C GLY A 228 30.81 -8.90 13.03
N SER A 229 30.75 -9.67 14.14
CA SER A 229 29.79 -10.76 14.30
C SER A 229 28.68 -10.32 15.25
N ILE A 230 27.46 -10.60 14.89
CA ILE A 230 26.30 -10.33 15.76
C ILE A 230 25.98 -11.61 16.53
N ASP A 231 25.83 -11.49 17.85
CA ASP A 231 25.35 -12.59 18.66
C ASP A 231 23.85 -12.86 18.40
N ARG A 232 23.42 -14.09 18.67
CA ARG A 232 22.06 -14.54 18.37
C ARG A 232 20.97 -13.68 19.03
N ALA A 233 21.25 -13.15 20.21
CA ALA A 233 20.30 -12.31 20.94
C ALA A 233 20.09 -10.96 20.25
N SER A 234 21.19 -10.30 19.83
CA SER A 234 21.13 -9.03 19.08
C SER A 234 20.49 -9.23 17.70
N ALA A 235 20.75 -10.36 17.03
CA ALA A 235 20.11 -10.69 15.75
C ALA A 235 18.58 -10.83 15.90
N LEU A 236 18.11 -11.54 16.92
CA LEU A 236 16.69 -11.67 17.22
C LEU A 236 16.05 -10.33 17.59
N ALA A 237 16.75 -9.50 18.36
CA ALA A 237 16.27 -8.14 18.70
C ALA A 237 16.07 -7.28 17.44
N VAL A 238 17.00 -7.32 16.48
CA VAL A 238 16.86 -6.62 15.20
C VAL A 238 15.63 -7.11 14.42
N VAL A 239 15.40 -8.43 14.35
CA VAL A 239 14.22 -9.01 13.68
C VAL A 239 12.93 -8.49 14.31
N VAL A 240 12.84 -8.51 15.65
CA VAL A 240 11.64 -8.04 16.37
C VAL A 240 11.39 -6.54 16.12
N VAL A 241 12.44 -5.72 16.16
CA VAL A 241 12.33 -4.28 15.91
C VAL A 241 11.94 -3.99 14.45
N ILE A 242 12.46 -4.76 13.49
CA ILE A 242 12.04 -4.66 12.09
C ILE A 242 10.57 -5.06 11.94
N CYS A 243 10.11 -6.11 12.60
CA CYS A 243 8.68 -6.47 12.60
C CYS A 243 7.81 -5.35 13.20
N ALA A 244 8.25 -4.71 14.28
CA ALA A 244 7.56 -3.56 14.87
C ALA A 244 7.53 -2.35 13.92
N TYR A 245 8.62 -2.10 13.20
CA TYR A 245 8.70 -1.07 12.17
C TYR A 245 7.74 -1.35 11.00
N VAL A 246 7.72 -2.57 10.48
CA VAL A 246 6.82 -2.99 9.39
C VAL A 246 5.36 -2.91 9.83
N ALA A 247 5.05 -3.31 11.06
CA ALA A 247 3.72 -3.18 11.64
C ALA A 247 3.28 -1.72 11.71
N ALA A 248 4.14 -0.82 12.21
CA ALA A 248 3.86 0.62 12.28
C ALA A 248 3.57 1.21 10.89
N PHE A 249 4.34 0.83 9.88
CA PHE A 249 4.08 1.23 8.51
C PHE A 249 2.74 0.70 8.00
N ALA A 250 2.46 -0.58 8.24
CA ALA A 250 1.28 -1.26 7.72
C ALA A 250 -0.05 -0.73 8.27
N TRP A 251 -0.09 -0.25 9.50
CA TRP A 251 -1.32 0.34 10.04
C TRP A 251 -1.41 1.86 9.88
N SER A 252 -0.35 2.55 9.47
CA SER A 252 -0.33 4.01 9.33
C SER A 252 -0.01 4.46 7.90
N TRP A 253 1.27 4.57 7.57
CA TRP A 253 1.75 5.17 6.32
C TRP A 253 1.46 4.35 5.06
N GLY A 254 1.24 3.04 5.16
CA GLY A 254 0.87 2.19 4.03
C GLY A 254 -0.51 2.52 3.48
N PRO A 255 -1.58 2.33 4.27
CA PRO A 255 -2.96 2.50 3.80
C PRO A 255 -3.44 3.95 3.76
N LEU A 256 -2.80 4.88 4.48
CA LEU A 256 -3.26 6.25 4.60
C LEU A 256 -2.58 7.22 3.62
N GLY A 257 -1.43 6.86 3.06
CA GLY A 257 -0.70 7.64 2.06
C GLY A 257 -1.26 7.43 0.68
#